data_8a38219c4e5bd768ccb7cf7206fc2125
#
_entry.id   8a38219c4e5bd768ccb7cf7206fc2125
#
_cell.length_a   1.000
_cell.length_b   1.000
_cell.length_c   1.000
_cell.angle_alpha   90.00
_cell.angle_beta   90.00
_cell.angle_gamma   90.00
#
_symmetry.space_group_name_H-M   'P 1'
#
loop_
_entity.id
_entity.type
_entity.pdbx_description
1 polymer ?
#
loop_
_entity_poly.entity_id
_entity_poly.type
_entity_poly.pdbx_seq_one_letter_code
_entity_poly.pdbx_strand_id
1 'polypeptide(L)'
;MKKLIFIRFHIIKILILVFLIFQACSSENEKKLPDKNQNEIEIIKNEVKIDLSQIIKKDTLTAITQYNSTSYFIFKGKPMGYEYELLELFSKNLDVELKIILTDNLDTAISWLESGKGDIIAQALTITKERNAILNFSDYHTLTKQVLVQRKPEKWRKMTIDNISKQLIRDPINLINKKVHVKVSSPYFQRLMNLSDEIGGNIEIIHADENSVTEDLIKKVAVGEIDYTVADKNIALVNKTYFPILDIETEVSFSQRIAWAVRKTSPKLLNSINRWIEKMRKETDYYVIYNKYFKNRKAAKRRMKSEYFSVTGGKISEFDDIIKKHSEKLNWDWRLIASQIFQESRFDPKTKSWAGAKGLMQMMPKTAKQFGVKKLFNPEENIKVGTIYLKHISKRFEHIESPEEKIKFILASYNVGYNHVEDAKRLAEKNGHNPNVWDGNVSKFILLLSKPQYYNDKVVKFGYCRGSEPHKYVKEILKRHEQYKLFIEKN
;
A
#
# COMPACT_ATOMS: atom_id res chain seq x y z
N MET A 1 23.37 -77.73 -55.01
CA MET A 1 22.11 -77.33 -54.36
C MET A 1 22.14 -77.25 -52.81
N LYS A 2 22.85 -78.11 -52.10
CA LYS A 2 22.87 -78.10 -50.61
C LYS A 2 23.54 -76.88 -49.95
N LYS A 3 24.53 -76.23 -50.57
CA LYS A 3 25.23 -75.03 -49.99
C LYS A 3 24.38 -73.74 -50.04
N LEU A 4 23.45 -73.58 -51.01
CA LEU A 4 22.62 -72.42 -51.13
C LEU A 4 21.48 -72.43 -50.10
N ILE A 5 20.96 -73.54 -49.67
CA ILE A 5 19.90 -73.71 -48.68
C ILE A 5 20.44 -73.37 -47.27
N PHE A 6 21.70 -73.69 -46.98
CA PHE A 6 22.33 -73.43 -45.68
C PHE A 6 22.61 -71.96 -45.46
N ILE A 7 22.98 -71.22 -46.50
CA ILE A 7 23.19 -69.78 -46.44
C ILE A 7 21.85 -69.02 -46.25
N ARG A 8 20.73 -69.45 -46.91
CA ARG A 8 19.44 -68.89 -46.73
C ARG A 8 18.90 -69.09 -45.31
N PHE A 9 19.15 -70.19 -44.67
CA PHE A 9 18.72 -70.45 -43.28
C PHE A 9 19.45 -69.59 -42.24
N HIS A 10 20.74 -69.25 -42.48
CA HIS A 10 21.51 -68.40 -41.61
C HIS A 10 21.16 -66.95 -41.76
N ILE A 11 20.86 -66.48 -42.97
CA ILE A 11 20.40 -65.10 -43.23
C ILE A 11 19.00 -64.84 -42.57
N ILE A 12 18.09 -65.80 -42.62
CA ILE A 12 16.79 -65.74 -41.99
C ILE A 12 16.92 -65.70 -40.45
N LYS A 13 17.84 -66.50 -39.85
CA LYS A 13 18.10 -66.45 -38.40
C LYS A 13 18.73 -65.13 -37.96
N ILE A 14 19.60 -64.56 -38.77
CA ILE A 14 20.21 -63.23 -38.49
C ILE A 14 19.16 -62.12 -38.60
N LEU A 15 18.27 -62.16 -39.59
CA LEU A 15 17.16 -61.23 -39.75
C LEU A 15 16.13 -61.31 -38.61
N ILE A 16 15.82 -62.50 -38.11
CA ILE A 16 14.92 -62.70 -36.96
C ILE A 16 15.61 -62.18 -35.67
N LEU A 17 16.92 -62.39 -35.52
CA LEU A 17 17.67 -61.89 -34.35
C LEU A 17 17.76 -60.34 -34.33
N VAL A 18 17.95 -59.75 -35.50
CA VAL A 18 17.94 -58.28 -35.64
C VAL A 18 16.57 -57.68 -35.38
N PHE A 19 15.48 -58.39 -35.80
CA PHE A 19 14.11 -57.94 -35.52
C PHE A 19 13.74 -58.02 -34.02
N LEU A 20 14.26 -59.06 -33.32
CA LEU A 20 14.10 -59.20 -31.86
C LEU A 20 14.89 -58.18 -31.07
N ILE A 21 16.08 -57.72 -31.57
CA ILE A 21 16.85 -56.68 -30.96
C ILE A 21 16.16 -55.29 -31.13
N PHE A 22 15.48 -55.07 -32.27
CA PHE A 22 14.69 -53.83 -32.46
C PHE A 22 13.42 -53.77 -31.61
N GLN A 23 12.84 -54.91 -31.20
CA GLN A 23 11.70 -54.92 -30.26
C GLN A 23 12.14 -54.78 -28.78
N ALA A 24 13.39 -55.09 -28.43
CA ALA A 24 13.91 -54.94 -27.07
C ALA A 24 14.37 -53.48 -26.75
N CYS A 25 14.52 -52.62 -27.75
CA CYS A 25 14.89 -51.19 -27.56
C CYS A 25 13.72 -50.21 -27.57
N SER A 26 12.43 -50.69 -27.52
CA SER A 26 11.27 -49.80 -27.44
C SER A 26 10.54 -49.85 -26.10
N SER A 27 11.26 -50.16 -25.02
CA SER A 27 10.79 -49.91 -23.66
C SER A 27 11.73 -48.90 -22.95
N GLU A 28 11.99 -47.78 -23.60
CA GLU A 28 12.38 -46.58 -22.83
C GLU A 28 11.13 -46.09 -22.11
N ASN A 29 11.21 -46.10 -20.79
CA ASN A 29 10.33 -45.40 -19.91
C ASN A 29 10.23 -43.94 -20.39
N GLU A 30 9.21 -43.60 -21.15
CA GLU A 30 8.72 -42.22 -21.19
C GLU A 30 8.41 -41.84 -19.75
N LYS A 31 9.36 -41.18 -19.11
CA LYS A 31 9.03 -40.30 -17.99
C LYS A 31 7.99 -39.31 -18.54
N LYS A 32 6.70 -39.59 -18.31
CA LYS A 32 5.67 -38.63 -18.49
C LYS A 32 6.13 -37.35 -17.78
N LEU A 33 6.51 -36.34 -18.56
CA LEU A 33 6.60 -34.98 -18.07
C LEU A 33 5.26 -34.71 -17.36
N PRO A 34 5.27 -34.14 -16.16
CA PRO A 34 4.02 -33.83 -15.48
C PRO A 34 3.20 -32.95 -16.41
N ASP A 35 2.01 -33.39 -16.68
CA ASP A 35 1.05 -32.74 -17.57
C ASP A 35 0.76 -31.34 -16.99
N LYS A 36 1.36 -30.32 -17.59
CA LYS A 36 1.13 -28.91 -17.20
C LYS A 36 -0.37 -28.55 -17.20
N ASN A 37 -1.17 -29.26 -17.98
CA ASN A 37 -2.60 -29.01 -18.05
C ASN A 37 -3.38 -29.51 -16.83
N GLN A 38 -2.91 -30.51 -16.09
CA GLN A 38 -3.60 -30.96 -14.87
C GLN A 38 -3.40 -29.96 -13.72
N ASN A 39 -2.23 -29.32 -13.62
CA ASN A 39 -2.00 -28.27 -12.61
C ASN A 39 -2.74 -26.97 -12.95
N GLU A 40 -2.88 -26.62 -14.23
CA GLU A 40 -3.71 -25.47 -14.64
C GLU A 40 -5.21 -25.72 -14.37
N ILE A 41 -5.70 -26.95 -14.54
CA ILE A 41 -7.10 -27.31 -14.28
C ILE A 41 -7.41 -27.37 -12.77
N GLU A 42 -6.45 -27.76 -11.91
CA GLU A 42 -6.62 -27.71 -10.45
C GLU A 42 -6.54 -26.28 -9.88
N ILE A 43 -5.73 -25.41 -10.47
CA ILE A 43 -5.70 -23.98 -10.09
C ILE A 43 -7.03 -23.29 -10.43
N ILE A 44 -7.65 -23.64 -11.55
CA ILE A 44 -8.96 -23.11 -11.94
C ILE A 44 -10.08 -23.57 -10.97
N LYS A 45 -9.93 -24.71 -10.30
CA LYS A 45 -10.94 -25.25 -9.37
C LYS A 45 -11.08 -24.50 -8.05
N ASN A 46 -10.13 -23.61 -7.72
CA ASN A 46 -10.14 -22.83 -6.47
C ASN A 46 -10.18 -21.30 -6.69
N GLU A 47 -10.66 -20.83 -7.84
CA GLU A 47 -10.82 -19.39 -8.07
C GLU A 47 -11.76 -18.76 -7.04
N VAL A 48 -11.21 -17.81 -6.30
CA VAL A 48 -11.95 -17.02 -5.30
C VAL A 48 -12.96 -16.12 -6.04
N LYS A 49 -14.24 -16.32 -5.82
CA LYS A 49 -15.33 -15.53 -6.42
C LYS A 49 -15.73 -14.38 -5.48
N ILE A 50 -14.88 -13.38 -5.36
CA ILE A 50 -15.19 -12.14 -4.65
C ILE A 50 -15.35 -11.02 -5.68
N ASP A 51 -16.54 -10.45 -5.78
CA ASP A 51 -16.86 -9.33 -6.66
C ASP A 51 -17.50 -8.18 -5.86
N LEU A 52 -17.98 -7.14 -6.49
CA LEU A 52 -18.49 -5.92 -5.88
C LEU A 52 -19.50 -6.15 -4.74
N SER A 53 -20.43 -7.10 -4.91
CA SER A 53 -21.46 -7.37 -3.88
C SER A 53 -20.88 -7.90 -2.57
N GLN A 54 -19.86 -8.74 -2.62
CA GLN A 54 -19.17 -9.23 -1.43
C GLN A 54 -18.34 -8.13 -0.76
N ILE A 55 -17.74 -7.23 -1.55
CA ILE A 55 -16.99 -6.07 -1.04
C ILE A 55 -17.93 -5.12 -0.30
N ILE A 56 -19.09 -4.80 -0.88
CA ILE A 56 -20.11 -3.98 -0.22
C ILE A 56 -20.61 -4.65 1.06
N LYS A 57 -20.90 -5.96 1.00
CA LYS A 57 -21.38 -6.70 2.19
C LYS A 57 -20.36 -6.72 3.34
N LYS A 58 -19.06 -6.82 3.05
CA LYS A 58 -18.00 -6.77 4.08
C LYS A 58 -17.63 -5.34 4.50
N ASP A 59 -18.26 -4.33 3.91
CA ASP A 59 -18.01 -2.90 4.16
C ASP A 59 -16.52 -2.50 4.04
N THR A 60 -15.75 -3.19 3.19
CA THR A 60 -14.31 -2.93 3.06
C THR A 60 -13.79 -3.28 1.67
N LEU A 61 -13.12 -2.31 1.03
CA LEU A 61 -12.30 -2.49 -0.16
C LEU A 61 -10.84 -2.65 0.26
N THR A 62 -10.25 -3.82 0.02
CA THR A 62 -8.83 -4.05 0.31
C THR A 62 -7.99 -3.81 -0.93
N ALA A 63 -7.16 -2.77 -0.90
CA ALA A 63 -6.28 -2.41 -2.00
C ALA A 63 -4.83 -2.83 -1.70
N ILE A 64 -4.21 -3.49 -2.69
CA ILE A 64 -2.81 -3.87 -2.69
C ILE A 64 -2.04 -2.74 -3.39
N THR A 65 -1.10 -2.11 -2.71
CA THR A 65 -0.29 -1.01 -3.28
C THR A 65 1.17 -1.13 -2.89
N GLN A 66 2.00 -0.23 -3.42
CA GLN A 66 3.44 -0.14 -3.12
C GLN A 66 3.73 1.01 -2.18
N TYR A 67 4.78 0.80 -1.38
CA TYR A 67 5.36 1.85 -0.57
C TYR A 67 6.42 2.62 -1.36
N ASN A 68 6.08 3.81 -1.82
CA ASN A 68 7.00 4.67 -2.55
C ASN A 68 6.54 6.14 -2.50
N SER A 69 7.33 7.04 -3.08
CA SER A 69 7.09 8.50 -3.05
C SER A 69 5.84 8.98 -3.79
N THR A 70 5.19 8.11 -4.55
CA THR A 70 4.02 8.44 -5.38
C THR A 70 2.78 7.63 -5.08
N SER A 71 2.91 6.32 -4.80
CA SER A 71 1.76 5.43 -4.63
C SER A 71 1.14 5.55 -3.23
N TYR A 72 1.94 5.29 -2.17
CA TYR A 72 1.50 5.36 -0.79
C TYR A 72 2.66 5.66 0.17
N PHE A 73 2.50 6.62 1.05
CA PHE A 73 3.46 7.01 2.07
C PHE A 73 2.78 7.78 3.21
N ILE A 74 3.49 7.98 4.31
CA ILE A 74 3.06 8.85 5.41
C ILE A 74 3.90 10.12 5.41
N PHE A 75 3.26 11.27 5.56
CA PHE A 75 3.91 12.55 5.72
C PHE A 75 3.30 13.35 6.86
N LYS A 76 4.10 13.65 7.89
CA LYS A 76 3.63 14.32 9.11
C LYS A 76 2.40 13.64 9.70
N GLY A 77 2.46 12.32 9.81
CA GLY A 77 1.39 11.49 10.34
C GLY A 77 0.18 11.31 9.42
N LYS A 78 0.12 11.97 8.26
CA LYS A 78 -0.98 11.83 7.30
C LYS A 78 -0.64 10.81 6.23
N PRO A 79 -1.49 9.78 6.00
CA PRO A 79 -1.39 8.94 4.82
C PRO A 79 -1.59 9.76 3.55
N MET A 80 -0.75 9.55 2.56
CA MET A 80 -0.71 10.28 1.29
C MET A 80 -0.22 9.36 0.18
N GLY A 81 -0.42 9.77 -1.07
CA GLY A 81 0.00 9.09 -2.28
C GLY A 81 -1.01 9.29 -3.39
N TYR A 82 -0.57 9.27 -4.64
CA TYR A 82 -1.45 9.43 -5.80
C TYR A 82 -2.46 8.27 -5.87
N GLU A 83 -1.96 7.03 -5.83
CA GLU A 83 -2.83 5.85 -5.83
C GLU A 83 -3.76 5.83 -4.60
N TYR A 84 -3.20 6.14 -3.44
CA TYR A 84 -3.95 6.16 -2.18
C TYR A 84 -5.12 7.16 -2.21
N GLU A 85 -4.89 8.41 -2.66
CA GLU A 85 -5.96 9.43 -2.69
C GLU A 85 -7.03 9.09 -3.74
N LEU A 86 -6.66 8.48 -4.86
CA LEU A 86 -7.64 7.97 -5.83
C LEU A 86 -8.46 6.81 -5.23
N LEU A 87 -7.81 5.86 -4.53
CA LEU A 87 -8.48 4.76 -3.84
C LEU A 87 -9.41 5.26 -2.73
N GLU A 88 -9.02 6.31 -1.99
CA GLU A 88 -9.91 6.94 -1.00
C GLU A 88 -11.18 7.54 -1.65
N LEU A 89 -11.05 8.18 -2.80
CA LEU A 89 -12.20 8.70 -3.53
C LEU A 89 -13.09 7.58 -4.07
N PHE A 90 -12.48 6.50 -4.58
CA PHE A 90 -13.23 5.36 -5.08
C PHE A 90 -13.96 4.60 -3.96
N SER A 91 -13.30 4.34 -2.82
CA SER A 91 -13.94 3.68 -1.68
C SER A 91 -15.10 4.51 -1.10
N LYS A 92 -14.97 5.84 -1.06
CA LYS A 92 -16.06 6.74 -0.71
C LYS A 92 -17.23 6.70 -1.70
N ASN A 93 -16.94 6.56 -3.00
CA ASN A 93 -17.99 6.41 -4.02
C ASN A 93 -18.75 5.08 -3.87
N LEU A 94 -18.11 4.04 -3.34
CA LEU A 94 -18.74 2.76 -3.02
C LEU A 94 -19.42 2.74 -1.65
N ASP A 95 -19.22 3.77 -0.83
CA ASP A 95 -19.63 3.84 0.58
C ASP A 95 -19.08 2.67 1.43
N VAL A 96 -17.80 2.33 1.20
CA VAL A 96 -17.07 1.28 1.94
C VAL A 96 -15.77 1.80 2.50
N GLU A 97 -15.20 1.10 3.49
CA GLU A 97 -13.87 1.40 4.02
C GLU A 97 -12.75 1.02 3.07
N LEU A 98 -11.70 1.83 3.05
CA LEU A 98 -10.45 1.50 2.37
C LEU A 98 -9.47 0.86 3.36
N LYS A 99 -9.06 -0.38 3.08
CA LYS A 99 -7.94 -1.05 3.72
C LYS A 99 -6.77 -1.13 2.75
N ILE A 100 -5.57 -0.73 3.20
CA ILE A 100 -4.33 -0.83 2.40
C ILE A 100 -3.51 -2.00 2.90
N ILE A 101 -3.02 -2.83 1.99
CA ILE A 101 -1.97 -3.81 2.22
C ILE A 101 -0.83 -3.56 1.24
N LEU A 102 0.41 -3.80 1.69
CA LEU A 102 1.60 -3.40 0.96
C LEU A 102 2.45 -4.58 0.53
N THR A 103 2.89 -4.52 -0.71
CA THR A 103 3.98 -5.35 -1.22
C THR A 103 4.65 -4.65 -2.40
N ASP A 104 5.97 -4.77 -2.48
CA ASP A 104 6.76 -4.26 -3.62
C ASP A 104 7.01 -5.35 -4.67
N ASN A 105 6.58 -6.58 -4.39
CA ASN A 105 6.67 -7.72 -5.30
C ASN A 105 5.33 -7.93 -6.02
N LEU A 106 5.35 -7.90 -7.37
CA LEU A 106 4.14 -8.02 -8.18
C LEU A 106 3.53 -9.43 -8.12
N ASP A 107 4.35 -10.49 -8.08
CA ASP A 107 3.86 -11.87 -8.02
C ASP A 107 3.14 -12.11 -6.70
N THR A 108 3.67 -11.55 -5.62
CA THR A 108 2.99 -11.52 -4.31
C THR A 108 1.67 -10.76 -4.38
N ALA A 109 1.63 -9.61 -5.07
CA ALA A 109 0.40 -8.83 -5.24
C ALA A 109 -0.66 -9.62 -6.01
N ILE A 110 -0.26 -10.32 -7.08
CA ILE A 110 -1.15 -11.17 -7.88
C ILE A 110 -1.67 -12.35 -7.03
N SER A 111 -0.79 -13.05 -6.31
CA SER A 111 -1.16 -14.13 -5.40
C SER A 111 -2.15 -13.67 -4.32
N TRP A 112 -1.93 -12.49 -3.73
CA TRP A 112 -2.87 -11.91 -2.76
C TRP A 112 -4.21 -11.53 -3.37
N LEU A 113 -4.20 -11.07 -4.61
CA LEU A 113 -5.43 -10.78 -5.33
C LEU A 113 -6.20 -12.08 -5.60
N GLU A 114 -5.55 -13.10 -6.16
CA GLU A 114 -6.16 -14.39 -6.51
C GLU A 114 -6.69 -15.15 -5.29
N SER A 115 -5.97 -15.12 -4.17
CA SER A 115 -6.40 -15.74 -2.90
C SER A 115 -7.50 -14.99 -2.16
N GLY A 116 -7.93 -13.80 -2.66
CA GLY A 116 -8.94 -12.99 -2.00
C GLY A 116 -8.46 -12.17 -0.80
N LYS A 117 -7.16 -12.15 -0.53
CA LYS A 117 -6.54 -11.30 0.50
C LYS A 117 -6.66 -9.81 0.15
N GLY A 118 -6.64 -9.48 -1.15
CA GLY A 118 -6.91 -8.15 -1.69
C GLY A 118 -8.01 -8.17 -2.73
N ASP A 119 -8.59 -7.02 -3.04
CA ASP A 119 -9.67 -6.87 -4.02
C ASP A 119 -9.20 -6.16 -5.29
N ILE A 120 -8.19 -5.30 -5.19
CA ILE A 120 -7.66 -4.46 -6.27
C ILE A 120 -6.15 -4.29 -6.11
N ILE A 121 -5.40 -4.34 -7.21
CA ILE A 121 -3.99 -3.95 -7.26
C ILE A 121 -3.90 -2.52 -7.81
N ALA A 122 -3.34 -1.61 -7.02
CA ALA A 122 -3.12 -0.20 -7.35
C ALA A 122 -1.65 0.16 -7.10
N GLN A 123 -0.78 -0.32 -8.01
CA GLN A 123 0.68 -0.20 -7.93
C GLN A 123 1.28 0.54 -9.13
N ALA A 124 0.55 1.46 -9.74
CA ALA A 124 0.95 2.08 -11.00
C ALA A 124 1.29 1.05 -12.10
N LEU A 125 0.45 0.03 -12.27
CA LEU A 125 0.70 -1.07 -13.19
C LEU A 125 0.55 -0.64 -14.65
N THR A 126 1.59 -0.91 -15.44
CA THR A 126 1.50 -0.86 -16.90
C THR A 126 0.71 -2.05 -17.43
N ILE A 127 -0.22 -1.81 -18.33
CA ILE A 127 -0.97 -2.85 -19.03
C ILE A 127 -0.03 -3.53 -20.03
N THR A 128 0.22 -4.83 -19.87
CA THR A 128 0.98 -5.67 -20.82
C THR A 128 0.13 -6.85 -21.26
N LYS A 129 0.51 -7.50 -22.37
CA LYS A 129 -0.18 -8.68 -22.91
C LYS A 129 -0.18 -9.84 -21.90
N GLU A 130 0.99 -10.09 -21.28
CA GLU A 130 1.21 -11.15 -20.32
C GLU A 130 0.33 -10.96 -19.08
N ARG A 131 0.33 -9.74 -18.52
CA ARG A 131 -0.49 -9.42 -17.35
C ARG A 131 -1.98 -9.45 -17.66
N ASN A 132 -2.37 -9.01 -18.86
CA ASN A 132 -3.77 -9.05 -19.29
C ASN A 132 -4.30 -10.48 -19.51
N ALA A 133 -3.43 -11.48 -19.65
CA ALA A 133 -3.83 -12.89 -19.68
C ALA A 133 -4.37 -13.37 -18.32
N ILE A 134 -3.80 -12.90 -17.20
CA ILE A 134 -4.12 -13.36 -15.84
C ILE A 134 -4.96 -12.36 -15.03
N LEU A 135 -4.94 -11.08 -15.36
CA LEU A 135 -5.65 -9.99 -14.66
C LEU A 135 -6.66 -9.30 -15.59
N ASN A 136 -7.68 -8.69 -15.03
CA ASN A 136 -8.49 -7.70 -15.72
C ASN A 136 -8.05 -6.29 -15.32
N PHE A 137 -7.72 -5.45 -16.31
CA PHE A 137 -7.32 -4.07 -16.09
C PHE A 137 -8.50 -3.12 -16.22
N SER A 138 -8.53 -2.11 -15.35
CA SER A 138 -9.43 -0.98 -15.52
C SER A 138 -9.05 -0.13 -16.72
N ASP A 139 -9.90 0.84 -17.06
CA ASP A 139 -9.47 1.97 -17.85
C ASP A 139 -8.26 2.62 -17.19
N TYR A 140 -7.31 3.11 -18.01
CA TYR A 140 -6.12 3.76 -17.46
C TYR A 140 -6.51 5.06 -16.76
N HIS A 141 -5.98 5.31 -15.58
CA HIS A 141 -6.20 6.57 -14.86
C HIS A 141 -5.09 7.59 -15.10
N THR A 142 -3.93 7.19 -15.63
CA THR A 142 -2.86 8.09 -16.04
C THR A 142 -2.01 7.49 -17.14
N LEU A 143 -1.23 8.34 -17.80
CA LEU A 143 -0.23 7.97 -18.80
C LEU A 143 1.15 8.33 -18.27
N THR A 144 2.13 7.46 -18.50
CA THR A 144 3.54 7.71 -18.23
C THR A 144 4.40 7.27 -19.40
N LYS A 145 5.69 7.61 -19.38
CA LYS A 145 6.72 7.03 -20.24
C LYS A 145 7.84 6.51 -19.35
N GLN A 146 8.53 5.50 -19.81
CA GLN A 146 9.75 5.08 -19.16
C GLN A 146 10.91 5.91 -19.68
N VAL A 147 11.76 6.36 -18.77
CA VAL A 147 12.89 7.24 -19.06
C VAL A 147 14.18 6.65 -18.50
N LEU A 148 15.27 6.89 -19.24
CA LEU A 148 16.60 6.67 -18.73
C LEU A 148 16.88 7.68 -17.62
N VAL A 149 17.33 7.19 -16.46
CA VAL A 149 17.83 8.00 -15.37
C VAL A 149 19.35 7.95 -15.42
N GLN A 150 19.97 9.09 -15.60
CA GLN A 150 21.43 9.25 -15.72
C GLN A 150 21.89 10.49 -14.96
N ARG A 151 23.20 10.57 -14.70
CA ARG A 151 23.78 11.68 -13.95
C ARG A 151 24.39 12.71 -14.92
N LYS A 152 24.09 14.00 -14.70
CA LYS A 152 24.77 15.11 -15.37
C LYS A 152 26.24 15.13 -14.98
N PRO A 153 27.13 15.73 -15.81
CA PRO A 153 28.55 15.93 -15.49
C PRO A 153 28.74 16.69 -14.17
N GLU A 154 29.86 16.44 -13.45
CA GLU A 154 30.11 17.07 -12.15
C GLU A 154 29.94 18.60 -12.12
N LYS A 155 30.49 19.26 -13.14
CA LYS A 155 30.46 20.75 -13.24
C LYS A 155 29.24 21.28 -14.01
N TRP A 156 28.15 20.52 -14.13
CA TRP A 156 26.98 20.84 -14.94
C TRP A 156 26.39 22.24 -14.68
N ARG A 157 26.50 22.77 -13.44
CA ARG A 157 25.96 24.10 -13.12
C ARG A 157 26.72 25.25 -13.81
N LYS A 158 27.96 24.99 -14.26
CA LYS A 158 28.82 25.95 -14.99
C LYS A 158 28.83 25.68 -16.51
N MET A 159 28.10 24.67 -16.97
CA MET A 159 28.08 24.28 -18.39
C MET A 159 26.81 24.82 -19.08
N THR A 160 26.91 25.04 -20.37
CA THR A 160 25.75 25.30 -21.23
C THR A 160 24.89 24.02 -21.35
N ILE A 161 23.61 24.18 -21.65
CA ILE A 161 22.68 23.05 -21.85
C ILE A 161 23.19 22.12 -22.95
N ASP A 162 23.73 22.67 -24.05
CA ASP A 162 24.27 21.90 -25.18
C ASP A 162 25.48 21.05 -24.77
N ASN A 163 26.40 21.62 -23.96
CA ASN A 163 27.57 20.89 -23.48
C ASN A 163 27.19 19.78 -22.50
N ILE A 164 26.16 19.98 -21.68
CA ILE A 164 25.59 18.94 -20.84
C ILE A 164 24.97 17.86 -21.71
N SER A 165 24.18 18.24 -22.70
CA SER A 165 23.46 17.32 -23.59
C SER A 165 24.39 16.40 -24.38
N LYS A 166 25.53 16.94 -24.85
CA LYS A 166 26.56 16.19 -25.59
C LYS A 166 27.23 15.07 -24.74
N GLN A 167 27.24 15.21 -23.42
CA GLN A 167 27.82 14.21 -22.50
C GLN A 167 26.82 13.22 -21.95
N LEU A 168 25.56 13.32 -22.35
CA LEU A 168 24.47 12.46 -21.90
C LEU A 168 23.93 11.61 -23.05
N ILE A 169 23.44 10.45 -22.72
CA ILE A 169 22.70 9.63 -23.67
C ILE A 169 21.41 10.36 -24.02
N ARG A 170 21.21 10.70 -25.28
CA ARG A 170 19.99 11.34 -25.83
C ARG A 170 19.22 10.42 -26.76
N ASP A 171 19.92 9.55 -27.46
CA ASP A 171 19.34 8.52 -28.31
C ASP A 171 19.48 7.16 -27.64
N PRO A 172 18.39 6.39 -27.49
CA PRO A 172 18.43 5.03 -26.94
C PRO A 172 19.42 4.08 -27.62
N ILE A 173 19.78 4.30 -28.89
CA ILE A 173 20.80 3.50 -29.60
C ILE A 173 22.17 3.56 -28.89
N ASN A 174 22.47 4.64 -28.19
CA ASN A 174 23.71 4.81 -27.43
C ASN A 174 23.74 4.02 -26.10
N LEU A 175 22.68 3.26 -25.81
CA LEU A 175 22.66 2.30 -24.68
C LEU A 175 23.36 0.98 -25.03
N ILE A 176 23.74 0.73 -26.28
CA ILE A 176 24.51 -0.45 -26.68
C ILE A 176 25.78 -0.54 -25.83
N ASN A 177 26.02 -1.71 -25.22
CA ASN A 177 27.15 -2.00 -24.31
C ASN A 177 27.18 -1.12 -23.03
N LYS A 178 26.06 -0.49 -22.64
CA LYS A 178 25.93 0.22 -21.35
C LYS A 178 25.30 -0.67 -20.29
N LYS A 179 25.79 -0.55 -19.04
CA LYS A 179 25.26 -1.26 -17.89
C LYS A 179 24.06 -0.51 -17.32
N VAL A 180 22.87 -1.10 -17.45
CA VAL A 180 21.63 -0.52 -16.95
C VAL A 180 21.08 -1.40 -15.84
N HIS A 181 20.95 -0.85 -14.63
CA HIS A 181 20.51 -1.60 -13.45
C HIS A 181 18.99 -1.51 -13.30
N VAL A 182 18.31 -2.65 -13.29
CA VAL A 182 16.86 -2.74 -13.06
C VAL A 182 16.50 -4.04 -12.33
N LYS A 183 15.35 -4.07 -11.68
CA LYS A 183 14.79 -5.31 -11.11
C LYS A 183 14.27 -6.20 -12.22
N VAL A 184 14.47 -7.52 -12.11
CA VAL A 184 13.96 -8.51 -13.07
C VAL A 184 12.44 -8.53 -13.09
N SER A 185 11.81 -8.44 -11.92
CA SER A 185 10.35 -8.40 -11.76
C SER A 185 9.70 -7.09 -12.25
N SER A 186 10.50 -6.07 -12.63
CA SER A 186 9.98 -4.77 -13.07
C SER A 186 9.62 -4.75 -14.57
N PRO A 187 8.67 -3.90 -14.99
CA PRO A 187 8.37 -3.71 -16.41
C PRO A 187 9.55 -3.10 -17.19
N TYR A 188 10.53 -2.54 -16.48
CA TYR A 188 11.73 -1.94 -17.09
C TYR A 188 12.67 -2.98 -17.66
N PHE A 189 12.77 -4.16 -17.01
CA PHE A 189 13.56 -5.28 -17.49
C PHE A 189 13.10 -5.73 -18.88
N GLN A 190 11.82 -6.07 -19.01
CA GLN A 190 11.25 -6.50 -20.29
C GLN A 190 11.36 -5.39 -21.36
N ARG A 191 11.20 -4.12 -20.96
CA ARG A 191 11.36 -3.00 -21.90
C ARG A 191 12.79 -2.89 -22.44
N LEU A 192 13.80 -3.07 -21.58
CA LEU A 192 15.20 -3.03 -22.01
C LEU A 192 15.56 -4.22 -22.92
N MET A 193 15.02 -5.40 -22.65
CA MET A 193 15.16 -6.55 -23.55
C MET A 193 14.60 -6.22 -24.94
N ASN A 194 13.36 -5.76 -25.01
CA ASN A 194 12.73 -5.36 -26.28
C ASN A 194 13.50 -4.21 -26.96
N LEU A 195 14.01 -3.26 -26.18
CA LEU A 195 14.79 -2.14 -26.71
C LEU A 195 16.11 -2.63 -27.31
N SER A 196 16.79 -3.59 -26.71
CA SER A 196 18.00 -4.21 -27.28
C SER A 196 17.73 -4.79 -28.67
N ASP A 197 16.60 -5.47 -28.84
CA ASP A 197 16.18 -6.03 -30.12
C ASP A 197 15.86 -4.92 -31.14
N GLU A 198 15.14 -3.88 -30.70
CA GLU A 198 14.74 -2.74 -31.53
C GLU A 198 15.94 -1.92 -32.08
N ILE A 199 16.98 -1.73 -31.24
CA ILE A 199 18.18 -0.96 -31.64
C ILE A 199 19.26 -1.81 -32.30
N GLY A 200 19.05 -3.14 -32.39
CA GLY A 200 19.98 -4.09 -33.01
C GLY A 200 21.31 -4.24 -32.29
N GLY A 201 21.33 -4.05 -30.93
CA GLY A 201 22.54 -4.16 -30.12
C GLY A 201 22.25 -4.47 -28.67
N ASN A 202 23.21 -5.13 -28.00
CA ASN A 202 23.02 -5.59 -26.63
C ASN A 202 23.13 -4.45 -25.60
N ILE A 203 22.14 -4.31 -24.73
CA ILE A 203 22.21 -3.50 -23.50
C ILE A 203 22.60 -4.45 -22.36
N GLU A 204 23.66 -4.14 -21.61
CA GLU A 204 24.05 -4.92 -20.44
C GLU A 204 23.06 -4.67 -19.29
N ILE A 205 22.04 -5.52 -19.16
CA ILE A 205 21.04 -5.39 -18.11
C ILE A 205 21.59 -6.03 -16.83
N ILE A 206 21.86 -5.23 -15.81
CA ILE A 206 22.34 -5.67 -14.51
C ILE A 206 21.16 -5.84 -13.55
N HIS A 207 21.03 -7.02 -12.98
CA HIS A 207 19.97 -7.35 -12.05
C HIS A 207 20.19 -6.64 -10.71
N ALA A 208 19.27 -5.81 -10.31
CA ALA A 208 19.26 -5.19 -8.98
C ALA A 208 18.60 -6.13 -7.96
N ASP A 209 18.88 -5.88 -6.68
CA ASP A 209 18.24 -6.60 -5.56
C ASP A 209 16.71 -6.47 -5.66
N GLU A 210 15.99 -7.59 -5.58
CA GLU A 210 14.53 -7.66 -5.67
C GLU A 210 13.82 -6.94 -4.50
N ASN A 211 14.49 -6.70 -3.39
CA ASN A 211 13.99 -5.90 -2.28
C ASN A 211 14.16 -4.38 -2.49
N SER A 212 15.00 -3.97 -3.46
CA SER A 212 15.17 -2.54 -3.77
C SER A 212 13.90 -1.96 -4.40
N VAL A 213 13.55 -0.73 -4.04
CA VAL A 213 12.55 0.04 -4.77
C VAL A 213 13.20 0.86 -5.89
N THR A 214 12.39 1.30 -6.88
CA THR A 214 12.91 2.08 -8.02
C THR A 214 13.66 3.34 -7.56
N GLU A 215 13.21 3.98 -6.49
CA GLU A 215 13.84 5.18 -5.92
C GLU A 215 15.24 4.90 -5.37
N ASP A 216 15.53 3.69 -4.88
CA ASP A 216 16.88 3.31 -4.41
C ASP A 216 17.86 3.28 -5.59
N LEU A 217 17.44 2.73 -6.73
CA LEU A 217 18.26 2.73 -7.95
C LEU A 217 18.46 4.15 -8.47
N ILE A 218 17.44 5.00 -8.45
CA ILE A 218 17.56 6.42 -8.82
C ILE A 218 18.54 7.13 -7.88
N LYS A 219 18.50 6.84 -6.57
CA LYS A 219 19.44 7.39 -5.59
C LYS A 219 20.88 6.92 -5.87
N LYS A 220 21.08 5.63 -6.18
CA LYS A 220 22.40 5.09 -6.56
C LYS A 220 22.98 5.78 -7.80
N VAL A 221 22.13 6.08 -8.80
CA VAL A 221 22.56 6.92 -9.95
C VAL A 221 22.94 8.32 -9.48
N ALA A 222 22.17 8.96 -8.61
CA ALA A 222 22.43 10.31 -8.15
C ALA A 222 23.74 10.45 -7.39
N VAL A 223 24.12 9.46 -6.58
CA VAL A 223 25.37 9.45 -5.79
C VAL A 223 26.55 8.85 -6.56
N GLY A 224 26.33 8.24 -7.72
CA GLY A 224 27.40 7.73 -8.60
C GLY A 224 27.82 6.29 -8.37
N GLU A 225 27.03 5.52 -7.63
CA GLU A 225 27.27 4.09 -7.41
C GLU A 225 26.96 3.27 -8.68
N ILE A 226 25.99 3.70 -9.47
CA ILE A 226 25.64 3.13 -10.77
C ILE A 226 25.46 4.26 -11.80
N ASP A 227 25.66 3.96 -13.09
CA ASP A 227 25.56 4.96 -14.14
C ASP A 227 24.12 5.18 -14.61
N TYR A 228 23.37 4.09 -14.81
CA TYR A 228 22.05 4.14 -15.43
C TYR A 228 21.06 3.24 -14.73
N THR A 229 19.83 3.73 -14.65
CA THR A 229 18.62 2.93 -14.38
C THR A 229 17.47 3.42 -15.24
N VAL A 230 16.36 2.69 -15.25
CA VAL A 230 15.12 3.08 -15.93
C VAL A 230 14.02 3.22 -14.88
N ALA A 231 13.19 4.24 -15.06
CA ALA A 231 12.03 4.48 -14.20
C ALA A 231 10.89 5.13 -14.99
N ASP A 232 9.68 5.04 -14.47
CA ASP A 232 8.57 5.85 -14.96
C ASP A 232 8.88 7.34 -14.78
N LYS A 233 8.57 8.14 -15.79
CA LYS A 233 8.86 9.59 -15.84
C LYS A 233 8.29 10.33 -14.63
N ASN A 234 7.14 9.89 -14.12
CA ASN A 234 6.51 10.47 -12.93
C ASN A 234 7.37 10.26 -11.68
N ILE A 235 7.88 9.05 -11.45
CA ILE A 235 8.78 8.71 -10.34
C ILE A 235 10.11 9.43 -10.51
N ALA A 236 10.69 9.36 -11.70
CA ALA A 236 11.96 10.01 -12.02
C ALA A 236 11.89 11.53 -11.83
N LEU A 237 10.77 12.17 -12.19
CA LEU A 237 10.57 13.62 -12.05
C LEU A 237 10.54 14.07 -10.59
N VAL A 238 9.87 13.29 -9.73
CA VAL A 238 9.84 13.54 -8.28
C VAL A 238 11.26 13.46 -7.73
N ASN A 239 12.03 12.41 -8.07
CA ASN A 239 13.40 12.21 -7.62
C ASN A 239 14.38 13.24 -8.18
N LYS A 240 14.26 13.65 -9.46
CA LYS A 240 15.04 14.75 -10.06
C LYS A 240 14.87 16.06 -9.30
N THR A 241 13.71 16.28 -8.71
CA THR A 241 13.48 17.48 -7.86
C THR A 241 14.34 17.46 -6.61
N TYR A 242 14.60 16.29 -6.06
CA TYR A 242 15.46 16.07 -4.90
C TYR A 242 16.94 16.01 -5.29
N PHE A 243 17.26 15.30 -6.36
CA PHE A 243 18.61 15.16 -6.92
C PHE A 243 18.74 15.94 -8.24
N PRO A 244 19.01 17.26 -8.22
CA PRO A 244 19.04 18.07 -9.45
C PRO A 244 20.15 17.67 -10.43
N ILE A 245 21.10 16.83 -10.00
CA ILE A 245 22.15 16.25 -10.83
C ILE A 245 21.57 15.23 -11.85
N LEU A 246 20.39 14.67 -11.57
CA LEU A 246 19.77 13.71 -12.46
C LEU A 246 19.25 14.34 -13.76
N ASP A 247 19.45 13.64 -14.84
CA ASP A 247 18.80 13.85 -16.12
C ASP A 247 17.84 12.69 -16.42
N ILE A 248 16.66 13.03 -16.97
CA ILE A 248 15.57 12.10 -17.22
C ILE A 248 14.85 12.42 -18.54
N GLU A 249 15.55 13.09 -19.46
CA GLU A 249 14.91 13.57 -20.70
C GLU A 249 14.87 12.49 -21.78
N THR A 250 15.70 11.44 -21.66
CA THR A 250 15.78 10.37 -22.67
C THR A 250 14.68 9.35 -22.43
N GLU A 251 13.69 9.32 -23.29
CA GLU A 251 12.58 8.38 -23.25
C GLU A 251 13.00 7.03 -23.86
N VAL A 252 12.76 5.94 -23.16
CA VAL A 252 13.08 4.57 -23.61
C VAL A 252 11.82 3.76 -23.94
N SER A 253 10.63 4.34 -23.77
CA SER A 253 9.36 3.73 -24.16
C SER A 253 8.38 4.72 -24.78
N PHE A 254 7.40 4.20 -25.53
CA PHE A 254 6.18 4.92 -25.85
C PHE A 254 5.34 5.18 -24.60
N SER A 255 4.27 5.98 -24.72
CA SER A 255 3.31 6.22 -23.65
C SER A 255 2.72 4.89 -23.14
N GLN A 256 2.86 4.66 -21.84
CA GLN A 256 2.33 3.52 -21.13
C GLN A 256 1.04 3.89 -20.41
N ARG A 257 0.04 3.02 -20.51
CA ARG A 257 -1.24 3.15 -19.80
C ARG A 257 -1.09 2.56 -18.41
N ILE A 258 -1.32 3.38 -17.39
CA ILE A 258 -1.31 2.96 -15.98
C ILE A 258 -2.74 2.74 -15.53
N ALA A 259 -3.01 1.56 -15.03
CA ALA A 259 -4.34 1.12 -14.64
C ALA A 259 -4.32 0.29 -13.35
N TRP A 260 -5.47 0.18 -12.73
CA TRP A 260 -5.69 -0.76 -11.64
C TRP A 260 -6.04 -2.15 -12.19
N ALA A 261 -5.72 -3.18 -11.42
CA ALA A 261 -6.03 -4.55 -11.81
C ALA A 261 -6.92 -5.23 -10.78
N VAL A 262 -7.84 -6.08 -11.28
CA VAL A 262 -8.74 -6.90 -10.49
C VAL A 262 -8.69 -8.35 -10.98
N ARG A 263 -9.24 -9.28 -10.19
CA ARG A 263 -9.39 -10.68 -10.59
C ARG A 263 -10.21 -10.81 -11.86
N LYS A 264 -9.95 -11.85 -12.66
CA LYS A 264 -10.80 -12.23 -13.80
C LYS A 264 -12.26 -12.48 -13.37
N THR A 265 -12.46 -12.98 -12.15
CA THR A 265 -13.77 -13.28 -11.56
C THR A 265 -14.49 -12.09 -10.93
N SER A 266 -13.97 -10.85 -11.10
CA SER A 266 -14.55 -9.63 -10.50
C SER A 266 -15.04 -8.61 -11.55
N PRO A 267 -15.91 -8.99 -12.53
CA PRO A 267 -16.33 -8.10 -13.61
C PRO A 267 -17.20 -6.94 -13.15
N LYS A 268 -17.99 -7.10 -12.09
CA LYS A 268 -18.83 -6.00 -11.54
C LYS A 268 -17.98 -4.93 -10.85
N LEU A 269 -16.94 -5.34 -10.13
CA LEU A 269 -15.96 -4.41 -9.55
C LEU A 269 -15.25 -3.64 -10.67
N LEU A 270 -14.76 -4.33 -11.71
CA LEU A 270 -14.14 -3.70 -12.88
C LEU A 270 -15.03 -2.64 -13.52
N ASN A 271 -16.28 -2.99 -13.80
CA ASN A 271 -17.25 -2.06 -14.38
C ASN A 271 -17.54 -0.85 -13.48
N SER A 272 -17.54 -1.05 -12.16
CA SER A 272 -17.69 0.04 -11.19
C SER A 272 -16.48 0.99 -11.21
N ILE A 273 -15.26 0.44 -11.26
CA ILE A 273 -14.02 1.20 -11.38
C ILE A 273 -14.03 2.03 -12.67
N ASN A 274 -14.36 1.43 -13.81
CA ASN A 274 -14.31 2.11 -15.11
C ASN A 274 -15.32 3.28 -15.19
N ARG A 275 -16.56 3.07 -14.71
CA ARG A 275 -17.55 4.16 -14.62
C ARG A 275 -17.09 5.29 -13.70
N TRP A 276 -16.46 4.94 -12.57
CA TRP A 276 -15.91 5.93 -11.66
C TRP A 276 -14.73 6.68 -12.28
N ILE A 277 -13.78 6.01 -12.96
CA ILE A 277 -12.65 6.64 -13.64
C ILE A 277 -13.14 7.61 -14.73
N GLU A 278 -14.12 7.21 -15.53
CA GLU A 278 -14.70 8.09 -16.58
C GLU A 278 -15.27 9.37 -15.98
N LYS A 279 -15.99 9.27 -14.87
CA LYS A 279 -16.54 10.42 -14.15
C LYS A 279 -15.43 11.27 -13.53
N MET A 280 -14.55 10.66 -12.75
CA MET A 280 -13.50 11.29 -11.98
C MET A 280 -12.55 12.12 -12.83
N ARG A 281 -12.20 11.66 -14.05
CA ARG A 281 -11.36 12.41 -15.00
C ARG A 281 -11.93 13.76 -15.43
N LYS A 282 -13.23 13.96 -15.30
CA LYS A 282 -13.94 15.21 -15.62
C LYS A 282 -14.02 16.15 -14.41
N GLU A 283 -13.69 15.65 -13.20
CA GLU A 283 -13.80 16.39 -11.94
C GLU A 283 -12.50 17.11 -11.59
N THR A 284 -12.63 18.24 -10.88
CA THR A 284 -11.50 19.05 -10.42
C THR A 284 -10.58 18.27 -9.48
N ASP A 285 -11.10 17.37 -8.66
CA ASP A 285 -10.36 16.60 -7.66
C ASP A 285 -9.26 15.76 -8.32
N TYR A 286 -9.50 15.17 -9.49
CA TYR A 286 -8.48 14.44 -10.24
C TYR A 286 -7.25 15.32 -10.55
N TYR A 287 -7.50 16.51 -11.08
CA TYR A 287 -6.43 17.43 -11.45
C TYR A 287 -5.70 17.99 -10.22
N VAL A 288 -6.41 18.21 -9.13
CA VAL A 288 -5.82 18.63 -7.85
C VAL A 288 -4.88 17.55 -7.33
N ILE A 289 -5.31 16.28 -7.31
CA ILE A 289 -4.49 15.14 -6.88
C ILE A 289 -3.30 14.96 -7.84
N TYR A 290 -3.54 14.93 -9.15
CA TYR A 290 -2.48 14.79 -10.14
C TYR A 290 -1.41 15.89 -10.01
N ASN A 291 -1.83 17.14 -9.92
CA ASN A 291 -0.92 18.29 -9.78
C ASN A 291 -0.15 18.25 -8.45
N LYS A 292 -0.78 17.83 -7.37
CA LYS A 292 -0.17 17.70 -6.03
C LYS A 292 1.02 16.75 -6.05
N TYR A 293 0.94 15.65 -6.79
CA TYR A 293 2.00 14.63 -6.80
C TYR A 293 3.01 14.82 -7.92
N PHE A 294 2.58 15.20 -9.12
CA PHE A 294 3.43 15.21 -10.32
C PHE A 294 3.83 16.59 -10.83
N LYS A 295 3.07 17.65 -10.53
CA LYS A 295 3.38 19.01 -11.01
C LYS A 295 3.98 19.91 -9.94
N ASN A 296 3.59 19.78 -8.68
CA ASN A 296 4.05 20.65 -7.60
C ASN A 296 5.43 20.23 -7.07
N ARG A 297 6.49 20.58 -7.84
CA ARG A 297 7.89 20.29 -7.51
C ARG A 297 8.34 20.85 -6.15
N LYS A 298 7.86 22.07 -5.78
CA LYS A 298 8.21 22.69 -4.48
C LYS A 298 7.69 21.88 -3.31
N ALA A 299 6.44 21.43 -3.38
CA ALA A 299 5.84 20.61 -2.35
C ALA A 299 6.48 19.21 -2.26
N ALA A 300 6.79 18.58 -3.41
CA ALA A 300 7.50 17.31 -3.47
C ALA A 300 8.88 17.43 -2.79
N LYS A 301 9.68 18.45 -3.15
CA LYS A 301 10.99 18.69 -2.54
C LYS A 301 10.92 18.90 -1.03
N ARG A 302 9.91 19.64 -0.55
CA ARG A 302 9.72 19.88 0.89
C ARG A 302 9.38 18.59 1.63
N ARG A 303 8.53 17.73 1.05
CA ARG A 303 8.20 16.41 1.62
C ARG A 303 9.46 15.55 1.74
N MET A 304 10.16 15.32 0.63
CA MET A 304 11.32 14.42 0.58
C MET A 304 12.49 14.83 1.46
N LYS A 305 12.63 16.15 1.78
CA LYS A 305 13.65 16.64 2.69
C LYS A 305 13.27 16.55 4.17
N SER A 306 12.05 16.19 4.46
CA SER A 306 11.53 16.15 5.82
C SER A 306 11.80 14.79 6.47
N GLU A 307 12.29 14.77 7.70
CA GLU A 307 12.40 13.56 8.52
C GLU A 307 11.06 12.90 8.83
N TYR A 308 9.94 13.63 8.61
CA TYR A 308 8.56 13.14 8.75
C TYR A 308 7.99 12.58 7.43
N PHE A 309 8.81 12.40 6.42
CA PHE A 309 8.45 11.69 5.19
C PHE A 309 8.87 10.23 5.31
N SER A 310 7.93 9.33 5.46
CA SER A 310 8.20 7.94 5.85
C SER A 310 9.14 7.19 4.88
N VAL A 311 9.19 7.56 3.59
CA VAL A 311 10.06 6.90 2.60
C VAL A 311 11.55 7.18 2.83
N THR A 312 11.91 8.33 3.41
CA THR A 312 13.31 8.73 3.63
C THR A 312 13.63 9.04 5.09
N GLY A 313 12.63 9.19 5.94
CA GLY A 313 12.72 9.47 7.36
C GLY A 313 11.97 8.43 8.17
N GLY A 314 12.31 8.25 9.43
CA GLY A 314 11.70 7.27 10.33
C GLY A 314 10.76 7.88 11.38
N LYS A 315 10.34 9.16 11.22
CA LYS A 315 9.55 9.87 12.23
C LYS A 315 8.12 10.16 11.76
N ILE A 316 7.17 10.11 12.70
CA ILE A 316 5.78 10.52 12.51
C ILE A 316 5.66 12.03 12.75
N SER A 317 6.23 12.52 13.85
CA SER A 317 6.14 13.89 14.31
C SER A 317 7.39 14.34 15.08
N GLU A 318 7.50 15.63 15.38
CA GLU A 318 8.53 16.18 16.26
C GLU A 318 8.37 15.76 17.74
N PHE A 319 7.25 15.12 18.08
CA PHE A 319 6.92 14.70 19.44
C PHE A 319 7.16 13.21 19.69
N ASP A 320 7.70 12.47 18.75
CA ASP A 320 7.83 11.00 18.82
C ASP A 320 8.57 10.55 20.10
N ASP A 321 9.68 11.20 20.46
CA ASP A 321 10.46 10.85 21.65
C ASP A 321 9.65 11.08 22.95
N ILE A 322 8.87 12.15 23.01
CA ILE A 322 7.99 12.46 24.15
C ILE A 322 6.85 11.43 24.20
N ILE A 323 6.28 11.09 23.04
CA ILE A 323 5.21 10.10 22.94
C ILE A 323 5.71 8.73 23.40
N LYS A 324 6.86 8.27 22.93
CA LYS A 324 7.50 7.00 23.35
C LYS A 324 7.64 6.96 24.88
N LYS A 325 8.29 7.96 25.46
CA LYS A 325 8.52 8.08 26.92
C LYS A 325 7.24 7.94 27.76
N HIS A 326 6.13 8.52 27.32
CA HIS A 326 4.88 8.49 28.08
C HIS A 326 3.99 7.28 27.76
N SER A 327 4.11 6.68 26.57
CA SER A 327 3.39 5.47 26.18
C SER A 327 3.87 4.22 26.92
N GLU A 328 5.17 4.15 27.27
CA GLU A 328 5.74 3.06 28.09
C GLU A 328 4.98 2.86 29.42
N LYS A 329 4.54 3.95 30.06
CA LYS A 329 3.79 3.91 31.33
C LYS A 329 2.39 3.28 31.19
N LEU A 330 1.89 3.21 29.96
CA LEU A 330 0.61 2.56 29.61
C LEU A 330 0.80 1.12 29.15
N ASN A 331 2.02 0.71 28.83
CA ASN A 331 2.33 -0.51 28.08
C ASN A 331 1.59 -0.54 26.72
N TRP A 332 1.43 0.63 26.08
CA TRP A 332 0.83 0.79 24.78
C TRP A 332 1.88 1.04 23.70
N ASP A 333 1.57 0.61 22.48
CA ASP A 333 2.35 1.00 21.31
C ASP A 333 2.30 2.53 21.15
N TRP A 334 3.47 3.18 21.14
CA TRP A 334 3.56 4.64 21.04
C TRP A 334 2.93 5.19 19.76
N ARG A 335 2.92 4.38 18.67
CA ARG A 335 2.28 4.73 17.40
C ARG A 335 0.76 4.82 17.52
N LEU A 336 0.14 4.10 18.47
CA LEU A 336 -1.27 4.24 18.80
C LEU A 336 -1.55 5.60 19.45
N ILE A 337 -0.71 6.01 20.40
CA ILE A 337 -0.80 7.35 21.02
C ILE A 337 -0.54 8.44 19.97
N ALA A 338 0.45 8.27 19.09
CA ALA A 338 0.71 9.19 17.99
C ALA A 338 -0.51 9.29 17.05
N SER A 339 -1.19 8.18 16.75
CA SER A 339 -2.42 8.17 15.97
C SER A 339 -3.55 8.93 16.67
N GLN A 340 -3.68 8.79 17.98
CA GLN A 340 -4.65 9.54 18.77
C GLN A 340 -4.34 11.05 18.75
N ILE A 341 -3.08 11.45 18.97
CA ILE A 341 -2.65 12.86 18.90
C ILE A 341 -2.93 13.47 17.53
N PHE A 342 -2.68 12.70 16.45
CA PHE A 342 -3.06 13.16 15.12
C PHE A 342 -4.56 13.39 14.98
N GLN A 343 -5.40 12.54 15.58
CA GLN A 343 -6.86 12.67 15.56
C GLN A 343 -7.32 13.92 16.33
N GLU A 344 -6.67 14.23 17.46
CA GLU A 344 -7.02 15.34 18.34
C GLU A 344 -6.57 16.71 17.80
N SER A 345 -5.31 16.81 17.35
CA SER A 345 -4.69 18.11 17.03
C SER A 345 -3.92 18.14 15.72
N ARG A 346 -3.74 17.01 15.00
CA ARG A 346 -2.82 16.87 13.87
C ARG A 346 -1.39 17.30 14.22
N PHE A 347 -0.96 17.03 15.46
CA PHE A 347 0.32 17.42 16.02
C PHE A 347 0.51 18.95 16.16
N ASP A 348 -0.56 19.75 16.22
CA ASP A 348 -0.44 21.18 16.54
C ASP A 348 -0.64 21.42 18.06
N PRO A 349 0.43 21.78 18.79
CA PRO A 349 0.37 21.99 20.24
C PRO A 349 -0.46 23.21 20.64
N LYS A 350 -0.78 24.11 19.71
CA LYS A 350 -1.57 25.32 19.95
C LYS A 350 -3.07 25.13 19.68
N THR A 351 -3.48 23.95 19.23
CA THR A 351 -4.89 23.65 18.94
C THR A 351 -5.77 23.86 20.17
N LYS A 352 -6.90 24.55 19.96
CA LYS A 352 -7.96 24.74 20.96
C LYS A 352 -9.30 24.42 20.30
N SER A 353 -10.09 23.53 20.90
CA SER A 353 -11.44 23.23 20.43
C SER A 353 -12.44 24.31 20.85
N TRP A 354 -13.61 24.34 20.20
CA TRP A 354 -14.73 25.20 20.59
C TRP A 354 -15.21 24.93 22.02
N ALA A 355 -15.12 23.69 22.50
CA ALA A 355 -15.46 23.29 23.87
C ALA A 355 -14.37 23.65 24.90
N GLY A 356 -13.23 24.18 24.47
CA GLY A 356 -12.15 24.63 25.34
C GLY A 356 -11.07 23.56 25.64
N ALA A 357 -11.09 22.41 24.98
CA ALA A 357 -9.98 21.44 25.03
C ALA A 357 -8.72 22.03 24.40
N LYS A 358 -7.53 21.68 24.90
CA LYS A 358 -6.26 22.33 24.53
C LYS A 358 -5.14 21.35 24.27
N GLY A 359 -4.27 21.71 23.32
CA GLY A 359 -2.97 21.09 23.07
C GLY A 359 -3.05 19.79 22.28
N LEU A 360 -1.96 19.04 22.25
CA LEU A 360 -1.76 17.85 21.41
C LEU A 360 -2.82 16.76 21.59
N MET A 361 -3.17 16.45 22.84
CA MET A 361 -4.18 15.43 23.19
C MET A 361 -5.55 16.05 23.57
N GLN A 362 -5.78 17.34 23.24
CA GLN A 362 -7.05 18.04 23.47
C GLN A 362 -7.63 17.85 24.88
N MET A 363 -6.80 18.11 25.89
CA MET A 363 -7.19 17.96 27.28
C MET A 363 -8.10 19.10 27.75
N MET A 364 -9.19 18.74 28.40
CA MET A 364 -10.04 19.71 29.07
C MET A 364 -9.34 20.27 30.30
N PRO A 365 -9.34 21.62 30.52
CA PRO A 365 -8.64 22.24 31.66
C PRO A 365 -9.07 21.69 33.02
N LYS A 366 -10.36 21.40 33.20
CA LYS A 366 -10.91 20.82 34.43
C LYS A 366 -10.29 19.45 34.72
N THR A 367 -10.23 18.58 33.69
CA THR A 367 -9.63 17.22 33.81
C THR A 367 -8.14 17.32 34.07
N ALA A 368 -7.41 18.14 33.33
CA ALA A 368 -5.97 18.30 33.50
C ALA A 368 -5.58 18.81 34.90
N LYS A 369 -6.39 19.71 35.50
CA LYS A 369 -6.19 20.22 36.85
C LYS A 369 -6.31 19.10 37.91
N GLN A 370 -7.19 18.10 37.70
CA GLN A 370 -7.31 16.94 38.61
C GLN A 370 -6.03 16.10 38.65
N PHE A 371 -5.23 16.11 37.57
CA PHE A 371 -3.96 15.41 37.47
C PHE A 371 -2.74 16.35 37.65
N GLY A 372 -2.97 17.56 38.20
CA GLY A 372 -1.89 18.50 38.59
C GLY A 372 -1.24 19.27 37.43
N VAL A 373 -1.81 19.24 36.21
CA VAL A 373 -1.25 19.92 35.03
C VAL A 373 -2.00 21.21 34.72
N LYS A 374 -1.24 22.30 34.48
CA LYS A 374 -1.79 23.63 34.16
C LYS A 374 -1.40 24.15 32.78
N LYS A 375 -0.22 23.75 32.24
CA LYS A 375 0.34 24.29 30.98
C LYS A 375 -0.01 23.40 29.78
N LEU A 376 -1.28 23.42 29.35
CA LEU A 376 -1.81 22.52 28.33
C LEU A 376 -1.31 22.76 26.91
N PHE A 377 -0.66 23.86 26.62
CA PHE A 377 0.01 24.11 25.34
C PHE A 377 1.48 23.68 25.34
N ASN A 378 2.02 23.27 26.50
CA ASN A 378 3.32 22.61 26.57
C ASN A 378 3.19 21.16 26.13
N PRO A 379 3.95 20.70 25.09
CA PRO A 379 3.84 19.35 24.53
C PRO A 379 4.05 18.24 25.58
N GLU A 380 5.13 18.33 26.36
CA GLU A 380 5.48 17.34 27.38
C GLU A 380 4.37 17.19 28.44
N GLU A 381 3.90 18.32 28.98
CA GLU A 381 2.85 18.30 30.00
C GLU A 381 1.51 17.82 29.45
N ASN A 382 1.20 18.15 28.20
CA ASN A 382 -0.04 17.76 27.57
C ASN A 382 -0.10 16.25 27.27
N ILE A 383 0.98 15.70 26.70
CA ILE A 383 1.08 14.25 26.44
C ILE A 383 1.11 13.47 27.76
N LYS A 384 1.86 13.95 28.75
CA LYS A 384 1.89 13.37 30.09
C LYS A 384 0.50 13.26 30.69
N VAL A 385 -0.28 14.35 30.72
CA VAL A 385 -1.62 14.31 31.33
C VAL A 385 -2.62 13.48 30.52
N GLY A 386 -2.52 13.52 29.20
CA GLY A 386 -3.34 12.68 28.32
C GLY A 386 -3.13 11.19 28.54
N THR A 387 -1.88 10.76 28.68
CA THR A 387 -1.54 9.35 28.97
C THR A 387 -1.94 8.95 30.38
N ILE A 388 -1.81 9.81 31.38
CA ILE A 388 -2.35 9.57 32.75
C ILE A 388 -3.86 9.41 32.71
N TYR A 389 -4.57 10.22 31.95
CA TYR A 389 -6.02 10.12 31.81
C TYR A 389 -6.44 8.83 31.10
N LEU A 390 -5.73 8.40 30.05
CA LEU A 390 -5.95 7.09 29.43
C LEU A 390 -5.77 5.95 30.44
N LYS A 391 -4.73 6.00 31.28
CA LYS A 391 -4.49 5.02 32.35
C LYS A 391 -5.62 5.05 33.39
N HIS A 392 -6.14 6.22 33.71
CA HIS A 392 -7.30 6.34 34.63
C HIS A 392 -8.55 5.70 34.04
N ILE A 393 -8.83 5.92 32.73
CA ILE A 393 -9.97 5.28 32.05
C ILE A 393 -9.76 3.76 31.97
N SER A 394 -8.55 3.27 31.68
CA SER A 394 -8.27 1.85 31.50
C SER A 394 -8.60 0.99 32.72
N LYS A 395 -8.46 1.55 33.93
CA LYS A 395 -8.85 0.88 35.18
C LYS A 395 -10.33 0.51 35.26
N ARG A 396 -11.19 1.26 34.54
CA ARG A 396 -12.64 0.99 34.52
C ARG A 396 -13.02 -0.17 33.58
N PHE A 397 -12.11 -0.61 32.74
CA PHE A 397 -12.28 -1.70 31.79
C PHE A 397 -11.36 -2.90 32.06
N GLU A 398 -10.86 -3.08 33.30
CA GLU A 398 -9.98 -4.20 33.65
C GLU A 398 -10.67 -5.56 33.50
N HIS A 399 -12.00 -5.60 33.59
CA HIS A 399 -12.83 -6.79 33.37
C HIS A 399 -12.90 -7.23 31.88
N ILE A 400 -12.43 -6.42 30.91
CA ILE A 400 -12.37 -6.81 29.51
C ILE A 400 -11.03 -7.51 29.28
N GLU A 401 -11.07 -8.81 28.97
CA GLU A 401 -9.88 -9.65 28.84
C GLU A 401 -9.05 -9.32 27.58
N SER A 402 -9.72 -9.11 26.42
CA SER A 402 -9.05 -8.77 25.16
C SER A 402 -8.42 -7.37 25.21
N PRO A 403 -7.10 -7.25 25.07
CA PRO A 403 -6.43 -5.94 25.03
C PRO A 403 -6.92 -5.06 23.86
N GLU A 404 -7.21 -5.67 22.71
CA GLU A 404 -7.69 -4.96 21.53
C GLU A 404 -9.09 -4.37 21.78
N GLU A 405 -10.00 -5.15 22.35
CA GLU A 405 -11.33 -4.66 22.72
C GLU A 405 -11.23 -3.57 23.79
N LYS A 406 -10.43 -3.79 24.84
CA LYS A 406 -10.21 -2.81 25.90
C LYS A 406 -9.77 -1.44 25.35
N ILE A 407 -8.85 -1.41 24.40
CA ILE A 407 -8.39 -0.18 23.74
C ILE A 407 -9.55 0.58 23.08
N LYS A 408 -10.47 -0.10 22.41
CA LYS A 408 -11.63 0.50 21.76
C LYS A 408 -12.54 1.22 22.75
N PHE A 409 -12.83 0.56 23.88
CA PHE A 409 -13.62 1.16 24.96
C PHE A 409 -12.93 2.37 25.61
N ILE A 410 -11.61 2.31 25.80
CA ILE A 410 -10.83 3.40 26.36
C ILE A 410 -10.85 4.60 25.41
N LEU A 411 -10.59 4.39 24.11
CA LEU A 411 -10.60 5.44 23.11
C LEU A 411 -11.99 6.09 22.99
N ALA A 412 -13.06 5.30 22.95
CA ALA A 412 -14.43 5.82 22.93
C ALA A 412 -14.72 6.66 24.17
N SER A 413 -14.33 6.17 25.36
CA SER A 413 -14.53 6.87 26.63
C SER A 413 -13.70 8.17 26.73
N TYR A 414 -12.53 8.20 26.12
CA TYR A 414 -11.71 9.41 26.02
C TYR A 414 -12.45 10.52 25.25
N ASN A 415 -13.07 10.15 24.14
CA ASN A 415 -13.77 11.10 23.25
C ASN A 415 -15.09 11.59 23.84
N VAL A 416 -15.99 10.67 24.27
CA VAL A 416 -17.37 11.01 24.63
C VAL A 416 -17.64 10.93 26.14
N GLY A 417 -16.69 10.42 26.89
CA GLY A 417 -16.83 10.19 28.32
C GLY A 417 -17.33 8.77 28.66
N TYR A 418 -16.79 8.23 29.73
CA TYR A 418 -17.07 6.87 30.21
C TYR A 418 -18.56 6.55 30.35
N ASN A 419 -19.34 7.50 30.87
CA ASN A 419 -20.74 7.28 31.20
C ASN A 419 -21.62 6.97 29.98
N HIS A 420 -21.37 7.59 28.81
CA HIS A 420 -22.09 7.30 27.59
C HIS A 420 -21.70 5.95 27.00
N VAL A 421 -20.44 5.53 27.17
CA VAL A 421 -20.00 4.17 26.79
C VAL A 421 -20.70 3.12 27.66
N GLU A 422 -20.88 3.37 28.97
CA GLU A 422 -21.64 2.49 29.85
C GLU A 422 -23.13 2.44 29.50
N ASP A 423 -23.73 3.57 29.06
CA ASP A 423 -25.10 3.56 28.53
C ASP A 423 -25.21 2.68 27.29
N ALA A 424 -24.25 2.76 26.37
CA ALA A 424 -24.21 1.91 25.19
C ALA A 424 -24.01 0.42 25.54
N LYS A 425 -23.19 0.09 26.58
CA LYS A 425 -23.03 -1.28 27.10
C LYS A 425 -24.34 -1.83 27.66
N ARG A 426 -25.07 -1.05 28.48
CA ARG A 426 -26.35 -1.47 29.02
C ARG A 426 -27.42 -1.69 27.92
N LEU A 427 -27.44 -0.85 26.90
CA LEU A 427 -28.31 -1.06 25.74
C LEU A 427 -27.92 -2.30 24.94
N ALA A 428 -26.60 -2.55 24.75
CA ALA A 428 -26.13 -3.74 24.07
C ALA A 428 -26.59 -5.01 24.80
N GLU A 429 -26.35 -5.07 26.11
CA GLU A 429 -26.75 -6.19 26.98
C GLU A 429 -28.28 -6.42 26.95
N LYS A 430 -29.07 -5.37 27.12
CA LYS A 430 -30.54 -5.43 27.04
C LYS A 430 -31.04 -6.02 25.72
N ASN A 431 -30.33 -5.79 24.61
CA ASN A 431 -30.68 -6.27 23.28
C ASN A 431 -29.96 -7.57 22.88
N GLY A 432 -29.40 -8.32 23.83
CA GLY A 432 -28.78 -9.63 23.59
C GLY A 432 -27.41 -9.57 22.89
N HIS A 433 -26.74 -8.43 22.95
CA HIS A 433 -25.38 -8.22 22.43
C HIS A 433 -24.34 -8.27 23.58
N ASN A 434 -23.11 -8.67 23.25
CA ASN A 434 -22.04 -8.74 24.23
C ASN A 434 -21.56 -7.35 24.67
N PRO A 435 -21.73 -6.93 25.95
CA PRO A 435 -21.34 -5.61 26.43
C PRO A 435 -19.81 -5.41 26.55
N ASN A 436 -19.01 -6.47 26.37
CA ASN A 436 -17.55 -6.44 26.44
C ASN A 436 -16.87 -6.53 25.06
N VAL A 437 -17.65 -6.53 23.99
CA VAL A 437 -17.18 -6.50 22.59
C VAL A 437 -17.66 -5.21 21.94
N TRP A 438 -16.72 -4.49 21.33
CA TRP A 438 -17.01 -3.21 20.70
C TRP A 438 -17.67 -3.39 19.33
N ASP A 439 -16.97 -4.09 18.39
CA ASP A 439 -17.40 -4.18 17.00
C ASP A 439 -18.71 -5.00 16.86
N GLY A 440 -19.68 -4.40 16.14
CA GLY A 440 -20.99 -5.01 15.94
C GLY A 440 -21.89 -5.14 17.18
N ASN A 441 -21.33 -4.86 18.38
CA ASN A 441 -22.03 -4.91 19.65
C ASN A 441 -22.19 -3.49 20.22
N VAL A 442 -21.32 -3.06 21.14
CA VAL A 442 -21.45 -1.75 21.80
C VAL A 442 -21.33 -0.58 20.82
N SER A 443 -20.52 -0.71 19.77
CA SER A 443 -20.38 0.28 18.70
C SER A 443 -21.69 0.60 17.98
N LYS A 444 -22.57 -0.39 17.83
CA LYS A 444 -23.91 -0.21 17.29
C LYS A 444 -24.79 0.63 18.19
N PHE A 445 -24.76 0.37 19.49
CA PHE A 445 -25.62 1.02 20.47
C PHE A 445 -25.15 2.44 20.80
N ILE A 446 -23.84 2.71 20.74
CA ILE A 446 -23.38 4.10 20.90
C ILE A 446 -23.87 5.00 19.73
N LEU A 447 -23.95 4.48 18.50
CA LEU A 447 -24.56 5.18 17.37
C LEU A 447 -26.05 5.44 17.62
N LEU A 448 -26.76 4.48 18.21
CA LEU A 448 -28.18 4.56 18.46
C LEU A 448 -28.56 5.53 19.61
N LEU A 449 -27.61 5.85 20.52
CA LEU A 449 -27.82 6.85 21.58
C LEU A 449 -28.11 8.28 21.06
N SER A 450 -27.99 8.52 19.75
CA SER A 450 -28.46 9.77 19.11
C SER A 450 -29.96 9.79 18.82
N LYS A 451 -30.67 8.66 18.95
CA LYS A 451 -32.09 8.52 18.61
C LYS A 451 -32.97 8.54 19.89
N PRO A 452 -34.12 9.26 19.92
CA PRO A 452 -34.97 9.40 21.10
C PRO A 452 -35.39 8.11 21.78
N GLN A 453 -35.70 7.07 20.97
CA GLN A 453 -36.16 5.78 21.48
C GLN A 453 -35.07 5.00 22.25
N TYR A 454 -33.78 5.33 22.03
CA TYR A 454 -32.67 4.69 22.73
C TYR A 454 -32.15 5.55 23.87
N TYR A 455 -31.97 6.86 23.72
CA TYR A 455 -31.46 7.67 24.82
C TYR A 455 -32.49 7.92 25.94
N ASN A 456 -33.80 7.70 25.68
CA ASN A 456 -34.87 7.70 26.69
C ASN A 456 -35.15 6.30 27.25
N ASP A 457 -34.42 5.28 26.87
CA ASP A 457 -34.60 3.91 27.38
C ASP A 457 -34.29 3.87 28.89
N LYS A 458 -35.05 3.04 29.65
CA LYS A 458 -34.93 2.91 31.10
C LYS A 458 -33.55 2.50 31.61
N VAL A 459 -32.75 1.81 30.78
CA VAL A 459 -31.36 1.40 31.15
C VAL A 459 -30.34 2.50 30.89
N VAL A 460 -30.69 3.54 30.14
CA VAL A 460 -29.82 4.68 29.86
C VAL A 460 -29.90 5.69 31.01
N LYS A 461 -28.74 6.08 31.54
CA LYS A 461 -28.65 6.96 32.73
C LYS A 461 -28.18 8.37 32.41
N PHE A 462 -27.46 8.56 31.29
CA PHE A 462 -26.81 9.81 30.92
C PHE A 462 -27.41 10.45 29.66
N GLY A 463 -28.34 9.75 29.00
CA GLY A 463 -29.17 10.31 27.95
C GLY A 463 -28.48 10.41 26.58
N TYR A 464 -28.79 11.50 25.87
CA TYR A 464 -28.34 11.74 24.50
C TYR A 464 -26.83 11.74 24.35
N CYS A 465 -26.35 11.01 23.33
CA CYS A 465 -24.97 11.02 22.89
C CYS A 465 -24.89 11.12 21.36
N ARG A 466 -24.00 11.99 20.84
CA ARG A 466 -23.69 12.04 19.41
C ARG A 466 -22.77 10.87 19.02
N GLY A 467 -23.31 9.66 19.06
CA GLY A 467 -22.55 8.40 18.96
C GLY A 467 -21.70 8.22 17.68
N SER A 468 -21.99 8.97 16.61
CA SER A 468 -21.17 8.98 15.39
C SER A 468 -19.74 9.51 15.62
N GLU A 469 -19.53 10.39 16.59
CA GLU A 469 -18.20 10.92 16.91
C GLU A 469 -17.29 9.85 17.55
N PRO A 470 -17.63 9.22 18.70
CA PRO A 470 -16.79 8.21 19.31
C PRO A 470 -16.64 6.97 18.43
N HIS A 471 -17.66 6.57 17.68
CA HIS A 471 -17.58 5.48 16.71
C HIS A 471 -16.50 5.74 15.65
N LYS A 472 -16.57 6.90 14.99
CA LYS A 472 -15.58 7.31 13.99
C LYS A 472 -14.19 7.54 14.60
N TYR A 473 -14.12 8.08 15.81
CA TYR A 473 -12.88 8.34 16.52
C TYR A 473 -12.07 7.06 16.74
N VAL A 474 -12.70 6.02 17.28
CA VAL A 474 -12.06 4.71 17.49
C VAL A 474 -11.57 4.13 16.16
N LYS A 475 -12.44 4.12 15.15
CA LYS A 475 -12.17 3.58 13.83
C LYS A 475 -10.97 4.26 13.15
N GLU A 476 -10.93 5.58 13.11
CA GLU A 476 -9.88 6.37 12.47
C GLU A 476 -8.53 6.23 13.19
N ILE A 477 -8.51 6.16 14.51
CA ILE A 477 -7.28 5.98 15.28
C ILE A 477 -6.70 4.60 15.04
N LEU A 478 -7.48 3.55 15.09
CA LEU A 478 -7.00 2.19 14.88
C LEU A 478 -6.53 1.98 13.43
N LYS A 479 -7.29 2.49 12.45
CA LYS A 479 -6.89 2.47 11.04
C LYS A 479 -5.52 3.13 10.84
N ARG A 480 -5.32 4.31 11.39
CA ARG A 480 -4.05 5.06 11.28
C ARG A 480 -2.92 4.39 12.04
N HIS A 481 -3.20 3.79 13.20
CA HIS A 481 -2.23 2.99 13.94
C HIS A 481 -1.70 1.83 13.09
N GLU A 482 -2.57 1.06 12.42
CA GLU A 482 -2.16 0.01 11.51
C GLU A 482 -1.29 0.55 10.36
N GLN A 483 -1.63 1.73 9.82
CA GLN A 483 -0.82 2.37 8.79
C GLN A 483 0.57 2.78 9.31
N TYR A 484 0.66 3.29 10.53
CA TYR A 484 1.96 3.65 11.13
C TYR A 484 2.84 2.42 11.36
N LYS A 485 2.27 1.29 11.76
CA LYS A 485 3.00 0.04 11.94
C LYS A 485 3.69 -0.48 10.69
N LEU A 486 3.18 -0.13 9.52
CA LEU A 486 3.77 -0.57 8.25
C LEU A 486 5.13 0.08 7.94
N PHE A 487 5.40 1.27 8.49
CA PHE A 487 6.55 2.08 8.06
C PHE A 487 7.45 2.55 9.19
N ILE A 488 6.94 2.55 10.40
CA ILE A 488 7.65 3.12 11.56
C ILE A 488 7.91 1.99 12.53
N GLU A 489 9.18 1.79 12.86
CA GLU A 489 9.59 0.79 13.84
C GLU A 489 9.00 1.10 15.21
N LYS A 490 8.82 0.06 16.01
CA LYS A 490 8.23 0.19 17.35
C LYS A 490 9.19 0.85 18.33
N ASN A 491 10.51 0.69 18.12
CA ASN A 491 11.57 1.14 19.03
C ASN A 491 12.12 2.52 18.67
#